data_a8cded5a187795b98da2d412bd5f355a
#
_entry.id   a8cded5a187795b98da2d412bd5f355a
#
_cell.length_a   1.000
_cell.length_b   1.000
_cell.length_c   1.000
_cell.angle_alpha   90.00
_cell.angle_beta   90.00
_cell.angle_gamma   90.00
#
_symmetry.space_group_name_H-M   'P 1'
#
loop_
_entity.id
_entity.type
_entity.pdbx_description
1 polymer ?
#
loop_
_entity_poly.entity_id
_entity_poly.type
_entity_poly.pdbx_seq_one_letter_code
_entity_poly.pdbx_strand_id
1 'polypeptide(L)'
;MKRTLLTLDPLAFPSEYRPLLTGAAVYDSSCSPAARVYYIDRDGGYYLKTQPVAAGSLRLEAEKGRFFFEKGLGAEVLSYTTVGEADWLLTRRVVGEDCTHAEYLAQPERLVDLWAEILRGLHNLPVEGCPAPDYLDRYLALVENNYRTGNYDKSQFPDSFGYTCAEEAWGVLSEGKHLLKADTLIHGDYCLPNVLLDGWKFSGFIDLGNSGVADRHIDLFWGAWTLRFNLHTDMYRERFFDAYGRDMVDEDVIRVVAAAEVFG
;
A
#
# COMPACT_ATOMS: atom_id res chain seq x y z
N MET A 1 6.09 7.53 -10.68
CA MET A 1 5.70 8.59 -9.68
C MET A 1 6.07 9.99 -10.18
N LYS A 2 5.17 11.00 -10.04
CA LYS A 2 5.46 12.40 -10.38
C LYS A 2 6.31 13.02 -9.27
N ARG A 3 7.45 13.63 -9.64
CA ARG A 3 8.38 14.29 -8.72
C ARG A 3 8.51 15.76 -9.07
N THR A 4 8.44 16.64 -8.07
CA THR A 4 8.60 18.09 -8.25
C THR A 4 9.87 18.53 -7.51
N LEU A 5 10.84 19.12 -8.23
CA LEU A 5 12.07 19.63 -7.64
C LEU A 5 11.77 20.70 -6.59
N LEU A 6 12.38 20.59 -5.42
CA LEU A 6 12.21 21.50 -4.29
C LEU A 6 13.48 22.33 -4.07
N THR A 7 13.29 23.58 -3.68
CA THR A 7 14.34 24.38 -3.04
C THR A 7 14.12 24.29 -1.53
N LEU A 8 15.02 23.61 -0.83
CA LEU A 8 14.91 23.37 0.60
C LEU A 8 16.08 24.03 1.36
N ASP A 9 15.77 24.49 2.59
CA ASP A 9 16.80 24.79 3.57
C ASP A 9 17.06 23.53 4.41
N PRO A 10 18.24 22.88 4.32
CA PRO A 10 18.56 21.71 5.12
C PRO A 10 18.46 21.97 6.64
N LEU A 11 18.59 23.22 7.09
CA LEU A 11 18.48 23.55 8.52
C LEU A 11 17.06 23.40 9.07
N ALA A 12 16.05 23.40 8.20
CA ALA A 12 14.65 23.11 8.58
C ALA A 12 14.39 21.64 8.93
N PHE A 13 15.35 20.75 8.66
CA PHE A 13 15.24 19.31 8.91
C PHE A 13 16.00 18.89 10.17
N PRO A 14 15.66 17.76 10.80
CA PRO A 14 16.43 17.18 11.89
C PRO A 14 17.91 17.04 11.52
N SER A 15 18.79 17.28 12.48
CA SER A 15 20.25 17.37 12.25
C SER A 15 20.83 16.12 11.58
N GLU A 16 20.27 14.94 11.86
CA GLU A 16 20.72 13.67 11.31
C GLU A 16 20.50 13.55 9.79
N TYR A 17 19.48 14.23 9.21
CA TYR A 17 19.19 14.18 7.77
C TYR A 17 19.86 15.28 6.95
N ARG A 18 20.39 16.34 7.61
CA ARG A 18 21.04 17.47 6.94
C ARG A 18 22.19 17.07 6.02
N PRO A 19 23.07 16.12 6.40
CA PRO A 19 24.15 15.66 5.51
C PRO A 19 23.64 15.03 4.20
N LEU A 20 22.50 14.33 4.23
CA LEU A 20 21.89 13.75 3.05
C LEU A 20 21.27 14.79 2.12
N LEU A 21 20.71 15.86 2.70
CA LEU A 21 20.01 16.91 1.97
C LEU A 21 20.98 17.97 1.40
N THR A 22 22.10 18.21 2.08
CA THR A 22 23.05 19.28 1.67
C THR A 22 23.70 18.93 0.33
N GLY A 23 23.42 19.76 -0.68
CA GLY A 23 23.96 19.61 -2.04
C GLY A 23 23.32 18.50 -2.86
N ALA A 24 22.26 17.85 -2.39
CA ALA A 24 21.48 16.89 -3.17
C ALA A 24 20.31 17.58 -3.89
N ALA A 25 19.90 17.04 -5.03
CA ALA A 25 18.62 17.37 -5.63
C ALA A 25 17.52 16.66 -4.81
N VAL A 26 16.54 17.41 -4.32
CA VAL A 26 15.45 16.88 -3.51
C VAL A 26 14.12 17.18 -4.19
N TYR A 27 13.25 16.19 -4.22
CA TYR A 27 11.96 16.28 -4.90
C TYR A 27 10.81 15.97 -3.93
N ASP A 28 9.70 16.69 -4.08
CA ASP A 28 8.42 16.29 -3.47
C ASP A 28 7.90 15.05 -4.21
N SER A 29 7.64 14.01 -3.47
CA SER A 29 7.07 12.73 -3.93
C SER A 29 5.80 12.37 -3.14
N SER A 30 5.18 13.35 -2.47
CA SER A 30 4.00 13.14 -1.65
C SER A 30 2.78 12.82 -2.53
N CYS A 31 2.02 11.80 -2.15
CA CYS A 31 0.76 11.40 -2.80
C CYS A 31 -0.47 11.70 -1.93
N SER A 32 -0.28 11.94 -0.64
CA SER A 32 -1.33 12.19 0.35
C SER A 32 -1.05 13.48 1.12
N PRO A 33 -2.07 14.23 1.55
CA PRO A 33 -1.89 15.39 2.43
C PRO A 33 -1.48 15.01 3.86
N ALA A 34 -1.67 13.75 4.26
CA ALA A 34 -1.38 13.27 5.62
C ALA A 34 0.13 13.17 5.91
N ALA A 35 0.94 12.92 4.89
CA ALA A 35 2.39 12.78 5.03
C ALA A 35 3.13 13.53 3.94
N ARG A 36 4.35 14.01 4.26
CA ARG A 36 5.28 14.55 3.27
C ARG A 36 6.33 13.50 2.97
N VAL A 37 6.61 13.32 1.68
CA VAL A 37 7.63 12.37 1.20
C VAL A 37 8.61 13.10 0.32
N TYR A 38 9.88 13.07 0.71
CA TYR A 38 11.00 13.66 -0.02
C TYR A 38 11.81 12.56 -0.69
N TYR A 39 11.96 12.62 -2.00
CA TYR A 39 12.96 11.84 -2.70
C TYR A 39 14.28 12.62 -2.73
N ILE A 40 15.36 12.02 -2.25
CA ILE A 40 16.69 12.61 -2.19
C ILE A 40 17.56 11.88 -3.21
N ASP A 41 17.98 12.60 -4.25
CA ASP A 41 18.80 12.06 -5.34
C ASP A 41 20.29 12.13 -4.96
N ARG A 42 20.72 11.10 -4.26
CA ARG A 42 22.10 10.90 -3.79
C ARG A 42 22.33 9.41 -3.58
N ASP A 43 23.52 8.89 -3.93
CA ASP A 43 23.99 7.52 -3.62
C ASP A 43 22.96 6.41 -3.91
N GLY A 44 22.26 6.48 -5.05
CA GLY A 44 21.24 5.53 -5.47
C GLY A 44 19.81 5.87 -5.06
N GLY A 45 19.64 6.90 -4.22
CA GLY A 45 18.34 7.46 -3.84
C GLY A 45 17.84 7.05 -2.47
N TYR A 46 17.15 7.99 -1.83
CA TYR A 46 16.51 7.81 -0.53
C TYR A 46 15.11 8.40 -0.56
N TYR A 47 14.23 7.86 0.28
CA TYR A 47 12.95 8.47 0.61
C TYR A 47 12.92 8.85 2.09
N LEU A 48 12.61 10.10 2.36
CA LEU A 48 12.40 10.63 3.71
C LEU A 48 10.92 11.00 3.86
N LYS A 49 10.18 10.18 4.60
CA LYS A 49 8.76 10.40 4.93
C LYS A 49 8.65 11.07 6.28
N THR A 50 7.78 12.07 6.39
CA THR A 50 7.45 12.70 7.68
C THR A 50 5.96 12.95 7.80
N GLN A 51 5.46 12.82 9.02
CA GLN A 51 4.08 13.18 9.36
C GLN A 51 4.00 13.65 10.82
N PRO A 52 2.96 14.45 11.18
CA PRO A 52 2.70 14.76 12.58
C PRO A 52 2.40 13.49 13.38
N VAL A 53 2.94 13.39 14.60
CA VAL A 53 2.67 12.26 15.52
C VAL A 53 1.17 12.10 15.77
N ALA A 54 0.42 13.20 15.83
CA ALA A 54 -1.05 13.19 15.99
C ALA A 54 -1.80 12.53 14.82
N ALA A 55 -1.18 12.42 13.64
CA ALA A 55 -1.77 11.74 12.47
C ALA A 55 -1.56 10.21 12.46
N GLY A 56 -0.98 9.66 13.54
CA GLY A 56 -0.58 8.26 13.64
C GLY A 56 0.94 8.12 13.62
N SER A 57 1.44 6.96 13.98
CA SER A 57 2.88 6.74 14.12
C SER A 57 3.49 6.05 12.90
N LEU A 58 4.53 6.64 12.32
CA LEU A 58 5.39 5.98 11.32
C LEU A 58 6.23 4.84 11.93
N ARG A 59 6.21 4.68 13.25
CA ARG A 59 6.94 3.61 13.94
C ARG A 59 6.54 2.23 13.45
N LEU A 60 5.23 1.96 13.42
CA LEU A 60 4.73 0.67 12.96
C LEU A 60 5.05 0.44 11.47
N GLU A 61 4.98 1.49 10.64
CA GLU A 61 5.39 1.41 9.24
C GLU A 61 6.89 1.08 9.11
N ALA A 62 7.74 1.68 9.95
CA ALA A 62 9.16 1.35 9.99
C ALA A 62 9.43 -0.10 10.45
N GLU A 63 8.68 -0.61 11.44
CA GLU A 63 8.78 -1.99 11.90
C GLU A 63 8.36 -2.98 10.79
N LYS A 64 7.26 -2.72 10.10
CA LYS A 64 6.80 -3.47 8.93
C LYS A 64 7.81 -3.41 7.78
N GLY A 65 8.34 -2.22 7.47
CA GLY A 65 9.37 -2.05 6.45
C GLY A 65 10.61 -2.91 6.72
N ARG A 66 11.09 -2.98 7.97
CA ARG A 66 12.21 -3.85 8.35
C ARG A 66 11.87 -5.32 8.16
N PHE A 67 10.68 -5.74 8.59
CA PHE A 67 10.20 -7.12 8.42
C PHE A 67 10.14 -7.54 6.94
N PHE A 68 9.62 -6.67 6.07
CA PHE A 68 9.60 -6.94 4.63
C PHE A 68 11.00 -6.91 4.01
N PHE A 69 11.87 -5.98 4.42
CA PHE A 69 13.26 -5.93 3.95
C PHE A 69 14.04 -7.19 4.32
N GLU A 70 13.92 -7.72 5.54
CA GLU A 70 14.55 -8.97 5.97
C GLU A 70 14.12 -10.18 5.13
N LYS A 71 12.94 -10.12 4.53
CA LYS A 71 12.43 -11.13 3.59
C LYS A 71 12.83 -10.85 2.13
N GLY A 72 13.57 -9.77 1.86
CA GLY A 72 13.93 -9.35 0.50
C GLY A 72 12.76 -8.77 -0.31
N LEU A 73 11.73 -8.24 0.35
CA LEU A 73 10.48 -7.81 -0.27
C LEU A 73 10.26 -6.30 -0.29
N GLY A 74 11.13 -5.50 0.31
CA GLY A 74 10.90 -4.07 0.42
C GLY A 74 12.17 -3.26 0.59
N ALA A 75 12.00 -1.95 0.78
CA ALA A 75 13.10 -1.01 0.99
C ALA A 75 13.83 -1.24 2.31
N GLU A 76 15.16 -1.04 2.32
CA GLU A 76 15.93 -0.96 3.56
C GLU A 76 15.48 0.24 4.38
N VAL A 77 15.06 0.01 5.62
CA VAL A 77 14.75 1.06 6.61
C VAL A 77 16.03 1.47 7.32
N LEU A 78 16.50 2.67 7.02
CA LEU A 78 17.77 3.19 7.55
C LEU A 78 17.60 3.81 8.93
N SER A 79 16.54 4.60 9.13
CA SER A 79 16.23 5.18 10.44
C SER A 79 14.74 5.47 10.59
N TYR A 80 14.30 5.46 11.84
CA TYR A 80 13.04 6.05 12.29
C TYR A 80 13.35 6.88 13.54
N THR A 81 12.83 8.10 13.58
CA THR A 81 12.99 9.00 14.74
C THR A 81 11.77 9.90 14.89
N THR A 82 11.51 10.33 16.12
CA THR A 82 10.53 11.36 16.42
C THR A 82 11.27 12.60 16.86
N VAL A 83 11.06 13.73 16.19
CA VAL A 83 11.67 15.02 16.53
C VAL A 83 10.56 16.06 16.70
N GLY A 84 10.42 16.57 17.93
CA GLY A 84 9.29 17.43 18.29
C GLY A 84 7.97 16.69 18.15
N GLU A 85 7.06 17.23 17.36
CA GLU A 85 5.73 16.66 17.10
C GLU A 85 5.63 15.91 15.75
N ALA A 86 6.77 15.57 15.15
CA ALA A 86 6.83 14.89 13.86
C ALA A 86 7.66 13.61 13.90
N ASP A 87 7.12 12.58 13.27
CA ASP A 87 7.83 11.34 12.96
C ASP A 87 8.57 11.46 11.62
N TRP A 88 9.72 10.81 11.53
CA TRP A 88 10.60 10.77 10.37
C TRP A 88 11.04 9.34 10.10
N LEU A 89 10.84 8.90 8.86
CA LEU A 89 11.22 7.56 8.38
C LEU A 89 12.10 7.72 7.14
N LEU A 90 13.34 7.23 7.22
CA LEU A 90 14.28 7.21 6.10
C LEU A 90 14.43 5.79 5.56
N THR A 91 14.23 5.64 4.26
CA THR A 91 14.42 4.36 3.55
C THR A 91 15.32 4.54 2.34
N ARG A 92 15.95 3.46 1.91
CA ARG A 92 16.58 3.38 0.60
C ARG A 92 15.53 3.32 -0.51
N ARG A 93 15.86 3.86 -1.68
CA ARG A 93 15.04 3.64 -2.87
C ARG A 93 15.09 2.17 -3.27
N VAL A 94 13.94 1.58 -3.54
CA VAL A 94 13.84 0.30 -4.27
C VAL A 94 14.18 0.55 -5.72
N VAL A 95 15.01 -0.28 -6.31
CA VAL A 95 15.45 -0.15 -7.72
C VAL A 95 14.31 -0.50 -8.66
N GLY A 96 14.26 0.13 -9.82
CA GLY A 96 13.24 -0.13 -10.85
C GLY A 96 12.17 0.94 -10.92
N GLU A 97 11.12 0.63 -11.69
CA GLU A 97 9.95 1.49 -11.91
C GLU A 97 8.69 0.79 -11.37
N ASP A 98 7.70 1.57 -10.94
CA ASP A 98 6.42 1.02 -10.51
C ASP A 98 5.63 0.42 -11.68
N CYS A 99 4.69 -0.48 -11.37
CA CYS A 99 3.94 -1.22 -12.37
C CYS A 99 3.01 -0.35 -13.24
N THR A 100 2.89 0.97 -12.97
CA THR A 100 2.20 1.93 -13.85
C THR A 100 3.11 2.47 -14.96
N HIS A 101 4.39 2.08 -15.00
CA HIS A 101 5.30 2.51 -16.06
C HIS A 101 4.78 2.07 -17.43
N ALA A 102 4.93 2.93 -18.43
CA ALA A 102 4.38 2.71 -19.78
C ALA A 102 4.82 1.39 -20.43
N GLU A 103 6.04 0.93 -20.17
CA GLU A 103 6.56 -0.35 -20.65
C GLU A 103 5.72 -1.54 -20.17
N TYR A 104 5.30 -1.50 -18.90
CA TYR A 104 4.52 -2.58 -18.29
C TYR A 104 3.06 -2.52 -18.72
N LEU A 105 2.46 -1.34 -18.72
CA LEU A 105 1.08 -1.15 -19.18
C LEU A 105 0.90 -1.48 -20.67
N ALA A 106 1.95 -1.36 -21.50
CA ALA A 106 1.92 -1.75 -22.91
C ALA A 106 1.86 -3.28 -23.13
N GLN A 107 2.10 -4.10 -22.11
CA GLN A 107 2.05 -5.57 -22.15
C GLN A 107 1.12 -6.10 -21.04
N PRO A 108 -0.19 -5.77 -21.08
CA PRO A 108 -1.09 -5.98 -19.94
C PRO A 108 -1.25 -7.45 -19.55
N GLU A 109 -1.28 -8.38 -20.50
CA GLU A 109 -1.38 -9.81 -20.18
C GLU A 109 -0.17 -10.30 -19.37
N ARG A 110 1.04 -9.92 -19.79
CA ARG A 110 2.27 -10.26 -19.08
C ARG A 110 2.33 -9.60 -17.70
N LEU A 111 1.87 -8.34 -17.61
CA LEU A 111 1.80 -7.63 -16.34
C LEU A 111 0.85 -8.34 -15.37
N VAL A 112 -0.32 -8.73 -15.83
CA VAL A 112 -1.34 -9.38 -14.99
C VAL A 112 -0.86 -10.74 -14.47
N ASP A 113 -0.22 -11.55 -15.32
CA ASP A 113 0.33 -12.85 -14.89
C ASP A 113 1.43 -12.67 -13.83
N LEU A 114 2.38 -11.75 -14.06
CA LEU A 114 3.43 -11.43 -13.09
C LEU A 114 2.86 -10.82 -11.81
N TRP A 115 1.85 -9.95 -11.93
CA TRP A 115 1.11 -9.32 -10.84
C TRP A 115 0.51 -10.38 -9.89
N ALA A 116 -0.17 -11.36 -10.46
CA ALA A 116 -0.75 -12.47 -9.71
C ALA A 116 0.32 -13.36 -9.05
N GLU A 117 1.43 -13.63 -9.75
CA GLU A 117 2.54 -14.42 -9.23
C GLU A 117 3.20 -13.73 -8.01
N ILE A 118 3.46 -12.42 -8.09
CA ILE A 118 4.04 -11.63 -6.99
C ILE A 118 3.12 -11.68 -5.77
N LEU A 119 1.82 -11.46 -5.95
CA LEU A 119 0.86 -11.50 -4.86
C LEU A 119 0.79 -12.88 -4.21
N ARG A 120 0.70 -13.92 -5.02
CA ARG A 120 0.70 -15.30 -4.52
C ARG A 120 1.99 -15.63 -3.75
N GLY A 121 3.12 -15.11 -4.23
CA GLY A 121 4.41 -15.24 -3.54
C GLY A 121 4.38 -14.60 -2.14
N LEU A 122 3.82 -13.40 -2.00
CA LEU A 122 3.63 -12.73 -0.71
C LEU A 122 2.70 -13.53 0.22
N HIS A 123 1.54 -13.95 -0.28
CA HIS A 123 0.52 -14.64 0.50
C HIS A 123 0.90 -16.05 0.94
N ASN A 124 1.92 -16.64 0.33
CA ASN A 124 2.48 -17.95 0.73
C ASN A 124 3.57 -17.83 1.80
N LEU A 125 3.95 -16.62 2.19
CA LEU A 125 4.93 -16.45 3.26
C LEU A 125 4.31 -16.70 4.64
N PRO A 126 5.11 -17.21 5.58
CA PRO A 126 4.67 -17.37 6.94
C PRO A 126 4.41 -16.02 7.60
N VAL A 127 3.36 -15.95 8.43
CA VAL A 127 2.94 -14.73 9.13
C VAL A 127 3.72 -14.48 10.42
N GLU A 128 4.49 -15.46 10.87
CA GLU A 128 5.25 -15.41 12.13
C GLU A 128 6.23 -14.25 12.13
N GLY A 129 6.22 -13.52 13.24
CA GLY A 129 7.07 -12.34 13.42
C GLY A 129 6.58 -11.07 12.72
N CYS A 130 5.42 -11.11 12.05
CA CYS A 130 4.80 -9.90 11.49
C CYS A 130 4.51 -8.88 12.61
N PRO A 131 4.95 -7.61 12.48
CA PRO A 131 4.72 -6.57 13.50
C PRO A 131 3.26 -6.15 13.68
N ALA A 132 2.39 -6.58 12.77
CA ALA A 132 0.96 -6.28 12.79
C ALA A 132 0.10 -7.55 12.70
N PRO A 133 0.16 -8.45 13.71
CA PRO A 133 -0.61 -9.69 13.72
C PRO A 133 -2.12 -9.46 13.94
N ASP A 134 -2.48 -8.29 14.46
CA ASP A 134 -3.84 -7.83 14.76
C ASP A 134 -4.39 -6.85 13.71
N TYR A 135 -3.80 -6.82 12.51
CA TYR A 135 -4.15 -5.83 11.50
C TYR A 135 -5.64 -5.90 11.11
N LEU A 136 -6.20 -7.09 10.90
CA LEU A 136 -7.61 -7.24 10.51
C LEU A 136 -8.55 -6.66 11.57
N ASP A 137 -8.31 -6.92 12.85
CA ASP A 137 -9.16 -6.40 13.94
C ASP A 137 -9.12 -4.88 13.99
N ARG A 138 -7.92 -4.29 13.85
CA ARG A 138 -7.75 -2.83 13.83
C ARG A 138 -8.38 -2.18 12.61
N TYR A 139 -8.26 -2.82 11.46
CA TYR A 139 -8.90 -2.37 10.23
C TYR A 139 -10.42 -2.38 10.37
N LEU A 140 -11.02 -3.46 10.83
CA LEU A 140 -12.48 -3.55 11.04
C LEU A 140 -12.98 -2.54 12.08
N ALA A 141 -12.20 -2.29 13.14
CA ALA A 141 -12.53 -1.26 14.12
C ALA A 141 -12.50 0.16 13.53
N LEU A 142 -11.51 0.45 12.66
CA LEU A 142 -11.44 1.72 11.92
C LEU A 142 -12.66 1.89 11.00
N VAL A 143 -12.97 0.87 10.21
CA VAL A 143 -14.11 0.84 9.28
C VAL A 143 -15.43 1.09 10.03
N GLU A 144 -15.65 0.42 11.16
CA GLU A 144 -16.84 0.63 11.99
C GLU A 144 -16.91 2.07 12.54
N ASN A 145 -15.77 2.59 13.01
CA ASN A 145 -15.70 3.96 13.49
C ASN A 145 -16.02 4.97 12.39
N ASN A 146 -15.45 4.79 11.20
CA ASN A 146 -15.66 5.67 10.06
C ASN A 146 -17.12 5.65 9.58
N TYR A 147 -17.75 4.47 9.53
CA TYR A 147 -19.18 4.37 9.28
C TYR A 147 -20.01 5.16 10.30
N ARG A 148 -19.77 4.95 11.60
CA ARG A 148 -20.52 5.61 12.70
C ARG A 148 -20.36 7.13 12.71
N THR A 149 -19.16 7.61 12.37
CA THR A 149 -18.84 9.05 12.37
C THR A 149 -19.11 9.75 11.05
N GLY A 150 -19.45 9.00 9.99
CA GLY A 150 -19.61 9.52 8.64
C GLY A 150 -18.30 9.97 7.99
N ASN A 151 -17.17 9.47 8.47
CA ASN A 151 -15.83 9.78 7.97
C ASN A 151 -15.46 8.86 6.80
N TYR A 152 -16.15 9.01 5.68
CA TYR A 152 -15.90 8.28 4.41
C TYR A 152 -16.28 9.15 3.23
N ASP A 153 -15.67 8.87 2.07
CA ASP A 153 -15.90 9.66 0.86
C ASP A 153 -17.17 9.22 0.11
N LYS A 154 -18.24 10.01 0.25
CA LYS A 154 -19.52 9.76 -0.42
C LYS A 154 -19.47 9.88 -1.94
N SER A 155 -18.44 10.51 -2.50
CA SER A 155 -18.27 10.64 -3.95
C SER A 155 -17.87 9.33 -4.62
N GLN A 156 -17.43 8.35 -3.84
CA GLN A 156 -17.06 7.01 -4.34
C GLN A 156 -18.26 6.13 -4.71
N PHE A 157 -19.48 6.51 -4.33
CA PHE A 157 -20.70 5.78 -4.71
C PHE A 157 -21.22 6.25 -6.08
N PRO A 158 -21.74 5.35 -6.93
CA PRO A 158 -21.68 3.87 -6.91
C PRO A 158 -20.46 3.28 -7.62
N ASP A 159 -19.59 4.13 -8.20
CA ASP A 159 -18.68 3.69 -9.28
C ASP A 159 -17.43 2.93 -8.81
N SER A 160 -16.97 3.16 -7.56
CA SER A 160 -15.69 2.59 -7.13
C SER A 160 -15.82 1.22 -6.47
N PHE A 161 -16.85 1.02 -5.64
CA PHE A 161 -16.98 -0.19 -4.81
C PHE A 161 -18.23 -1.02 -5.11
N GLY A 162 -19.10 -0.55 -6.02
CA GLY A 162 -20.29 -1.28 -6.45
C GLY A 162 -21.50 -1.18 -5.51
N TYR A 163 -21.49 -0.26 -4.53
CA TYR A 163 -22.60 0.02 -3.63
C TYR A 163 -23.22 1.37 -3.95
N THR A 164 -24.53 1.50 -3.75
CA THR A 164 -25.27 2.72 -4.04
C THR A 164 -25.28 3.71 -2.86
N CYS A 165 -25.11 3.20 -1.64
CA CYS A 165 -25.05 4.00 -0.41
C CYS A 165 -24.29 3.26 0.71
N ALA A 166 -23.98 4.02 1.75
CA ALA A 166 -23.25 3.52 2.92
C ALA A 166 -24.02 2.45 3.70
N GLU A 167 -25.33 2.59 3.79
CA GLU A 167 -26.19 1.63 4.52
C GLU A 167 -26.18 0.26 3.84
N GLU A 168 -26.19 0.22 2.51
CA GLU A 168 -26.07 -1.03 1.74
C GLU A 168 -24.72 -1.70 1.99
N ALA A 169 -23.61 -0.95 1.86
CA ALA A 169 -22.27 -1.46 2.12
C ALA A 169 -22.12 -1.96 3.56
N TRP A 170 -22.62 -1.18 4.53
CA TRP A 170 -22.59 -1.56 5.95
C TRP A 170 -23.40 -2.83 6.24
N GLY A 171 -24.55 -3.01 5.58
CA GLY A 171 -25.35 -4.23 5.68
C GLY A 171 -24.55 -5.45 5.25
N VAL A 172 -23.95 -5.41 4.06
CA VAL A 172 -23.12 -6.49 3.54
C VAL A 172 -21.93 -6.80 4.44
N LEU A 173 -21.20 -5.76 4.90
CA LEU A 173 -20.08 -5.95 5.83
C LEU A 173 -20.53 -6.57 7.15
N SER A 174 -21.60 -6.05 7.75
CA SER A 174 -22.09 -6.52 9.07
C SER A 174 -22.50 -7.98 9.03
N GLU A 175 -23.10 -8.43 7.95
CA GLU A 175 -23.50 -9.83 7.75
C GLU A 175 -22.32 -10.72 7.40
N GLY A 176 -21.36 -10.22 6.58
CA GLY A 176 -20.28 -11.01 5.99
C GLY A 176 -18.94 -10.96 6.70
N LYS A 177 -18.68 -10.02 7.64
CA LYS A 177 -17.36 -9.85 8.26
C LYS A 177 -16.80 -11.11 8.93
N HIS A 178 -17.66 -12.05 9.32
CA HIS A 178 -17.26 -13.32 9.91
C HIS A 178 -16.59 -14.28 8.92
N LEU A 179 -16.67 -14.01 7.62
CA LEU A 179 -15.99 -14.77 6.56
C LEU A 179 -14.51 -14.38 6.47
N LEU A 180 -14.14 -13.17 6.92
CA LEU A 180 -12.76 -12.68 6.86
C LEU A 180 -11.86 -13.45 7.84
N LYS A 181 -10.65 -13.77 7.37
CA LYS A 181 -9.66 -14.55 8.12
C LYS A 181 -8.37 -13.76 8.30
N ALA A 182 -7.78 -13.82 9.48
CA ALA A 182 -6.47 -13.26 9.78
C ALA A 182 -5.39 -14.36 9.70
N ASP A 183 -5.15 -14.88 8.50
CA ASP A 183 -4.26 -16.02 8.27
C ASP A 183 -3.19 -15.78 7.19
N THR A 184 -3.20 -14.60 6.56
CA THR A 184 -2.35 -14.30 5.40
C THR A 184 -1.56 -13.02 5.66
N LEU A 185 -0.27 -13.01 5.27
CA LEU A 185 0.53 -11.79 5.21
C LEU A 185 0.13 -10.98 3.98
N ILE A 186 -0.47 -9.81 4.18
CA ILE A 186 -0.95 -8.94 3.12
C ILE A 186 -0.11 -7.67 2.98
N HIS A 187 -0.17 -7.07 1.80
CA HIS A 187 0.31 -5.69 1.55
C HIS A 187 -0.67 -4.66 2.15
N GLY A 188 -1.97 -4.90 2.01
CA GLY A 188 -3.06 -4.06 2.50
C GLY A 188 -3.41 -2.86 1.62
N ASP A 189 -2.59 -2.58 0.62
CA ASP A 189 -2.81 -1.60 -0.47
C ASP A 189 -2.07 -2.13 -1.71
N TYR A 190 -2.47 -3.33 -2.20
CA TYR A 190 -1.82 -3.99 -3.32
C TYR A 190 -2.23 -3.32 -4.64
N CYS A 191 -1.66 -2.13 -4.88
CA CYS A 191 -1.88 -1.32 -6.06
C CYS A 191 -0.64 -1.26 -6.95
N LEU A 192 -0.83 -1.11 -8.28
CA LEU A 192 0.26 -1.07 -9.26
C LEU A 192 1.38 -0.07 -8.91
N PRO A 193 1.10 1.14 -8.36
CA PRO A 193 2.15 2.08 -7.94
C PRO A 193 3.02 1.58 -6.80
N ASN A 194 2.56 0.60 -6.00
CA ASN A 194 3.22 0.14 -4.78
C ASN A 194 4.13 -1.08 -5.00
N VAL A 195 4.21 -1.58 -6.24
CA VAL A 195 5.05 -2.72 -6.63
C VAL A 195 6.05 -2.30 -7.69
N LEU A 196 7.33 -2.48 -7.40
CA LEU A 196 8.42 -2.08 -8.28
C LEU A 196 9.02 -3.29 -9.00
N LEU A 197 9.28 -3.09 -10.28
CA LEU A 197 9.93 -4.06 -11.17
C LEU A 197 11.24 -3.48 -11.71
N ASP A 198 12.26 -4.31 -11.79
CA ASP A 198 13.51 -4.03 -12.51
C ASP A 198 13.59 -4.97 -13.72
N GLY A 199 13.31 -4.46 -14.92
CA GLY A 199 13.30 -5.23 -16.16
C GLY A 199 12.37 -6.46 -16.10
N TRP A 200 11.12 -6.33 -15.67
CA TRP A 200 10.15 -7.41 -15.51
C TRP A 200 10.49 -8.43 -14.41
N LYS A 201 11.32 -8.06 -13.45
CA LYS A 201 11.56 -8.85 -12.23
C LYS A 201 11.07 -8.06 -11.03
N PHE A 202 10.41 -8.73 -10.11
CA PHE A 202 10.02 -8.11 -8.85
C PHE A 202 11.25 -7.58 -8.12
N SER A 203 11.19 -6.32 -7.71
CA SER A 203 12.26 -5.62 -7.01
C SER A 203 11.89 -5.29 -5.57
N GLY A 204 10.63 -4.99 -5.30
CA GLY A 204 10.17 -4.76 -3.94
C GLY A 204 8.83 -4.03 -3.85
N PHE A 205 8.24 -4.12 -2.68
CA PHE A 205 7.07 -3.35 -2.28
C PHE A 205 7.46 -2.02 -1.64
N ILE A 206 6.60 -1.03 -1.79
CA ILE A 206 6.66 0.25 -1.07
C ILE A 206 5.29 0.55 -0.44
N ASP A 207 5.25 1.55 0.43
CA ASP A 207 4.03 2.00 1.14
C ASP A 207 3.38 0.88 1.97
N LEU A 208 4.18 0.30 2.86
CA LEU A 208 3.82 -0.84 3.70
C LEU A 208 3.00 -0.46 4.94
N GLY A 209 2.49 0.77 5.02
CA GLY A 209 1.69 1.26 6.15
C GLY A 209 0.48 0.39 6.46
N ASN A 210 -0.17 -0.15 5.44
CA ASN A 210 -1.35 -1.01 5.54
C ASN A 210 -1.05 -2.51 5.54
N SER A 211 0.23 -2.93 5.54
CA SER A 211 0.57 -4.35 5.59
C SER A 211 0.32 -4.96 6.96
N GLY A 212 0.13 -6.27 7.01
CA GLY A 212 -0.11 -6.99 8.26
C GLY A 212 -0.67 -8.39 8.04
N VAL A 213 -1.19 -8.99 9.11
CA VAL A 213 -1.89 -10.28 9.01
C VAL A 213 -3.39 -10.01 8.88
N ALA A 214 -3.96 -10.43 7.75
CA ALA A 214 -5.39 -10.27 7.47
C ALA A 214 -5.86 -11.28 6.42
N ASP A 215 -7.03 -10.99 5.82
CA ASP A 215 -7.61 -11.81 4.76
C ASP A 215 -7.00 -11.44 3.39
N ARG A 216 -6.58 -12.45 2.64
CA ARG A 216 -6.00 -12.31 1.30
C ARG A 216 -6.87 -11.55 0.31
N HIS A 217 -8.19 -11.57 0.51
CA HIS A 217 -9.13 -10.91 -0.40
C HIS A 217 -9.05 -9.39 -0.34
N ILE A 218 -8.41 -8.80 0.69
CA ILE A 218 -8.10 -7.37 0.73
C ILE A 218 -7.14 -7.02 -0.42
N ASP A 219 -6.04 -7.76 -0.56
CA ASP A 219 -5.09 -7.53 -1.65
C ASP A 219 -5.65 -7.97 -3.02
N LEU A 220 -6.47 -9.03 -3.07
CA LEU A 220 -7.15 -9.45 -4.30
C LEU A 220 -8.13 -8.39 -4.80
N PHE A 221 -8.87 -7.75 -3.90
CA PHE A 221 -9.75 -6.63 -4.24
C PHE A 221 -8.95 -5.46 -4.82
N TRP A 222 -7.94 -4.96 -4.11
CA TRP A 222 -7.11 -3.85 -4.56
C TRP A 222 -6.33 -4.19 -5.83
N GLY A 223 -5.86 -5.43 -5.95
CA GLY A 223 -5.16 -5.91 -7.14
C GLY A 223 -6.03 -5.91 -8.39
N ALA A 224 -7.29 -6.32 -8.29
CA ALA A 224 -8.25 -6.25 -9.38
C ALA A 224 -8.69 -4.82 -9.67
N TRP A 225 -8.95 -4.03 -8.64
CA TRP A 225 -9.35 -2.62 -8.76
C TRP A 225 -8.29 -1.78 -9.47
N THR A 226 -7.01 -1.91 -9.07
CA THR A 226 -5.93 -1.13 -9.67
C THR A 226 -5.68 -1.49 -11.14
N LEU A 227 -5.88 -2.75 -11.54
CA LEU A 227 -5.81 -3.18 -12.93
C LEU A 227 -6.91 -2.49 -13.76
N ARG A 228 -8.16 -2.53 -13.29
CA ARG A 228 -9.28 -1.82 -13.94
C ARG A 228 -8.98 -0.33 -14.06
N PHE A 229 -8.53 0.31 -12.98
CA PHE A 229 -8.25 1.74 -12.94
C PHE A 229 -7.17 2.16 -13.93
N ASN A 230 -6.05 1.45 -13.99
CA ASN A 230 -4.89 1.82 -14.81
C ASN A 230 -5.00 1.33 -16.27
N LEU A 231 -5.67 0.22 -16.53
CA LEU A 231 -5.86 -0.33 -17.87
C LEU A 231 -7.20 0.11 -18.50
N HIS A 232 -8.06 0.82 -17.76
CA HIS A 232 -9.37 1.33 -18.18
C HIS A 232 -10.30 0.23 -18.73
N THR A 233 -10.20 -0.99 -18.18
CA THR A 233 -11.00 -2.15 -18.58
C THR A 233 -11.05 -3.22 -17.49
N ASP A 234 -12.18 -3.91 -17.38
CA ASP A 234 -12.36 -5.03 -16.43
C ASP A 234 -11.89 -6.39 -17.00
N MET A 235 -11.49 -6.45 -18.27
CA MET A 235 -11.23 -7.71 -18.97
C MET A 235 -10.11 -8.55 -18.34
N TYR A 236 -9.25 -7.94 -17.52
CA TYR A 236 -8.11 -8.61 -16.89
C TYR A 236 -8.39 -9.16 -15.49
N ARG A 237 -9.54 -8.86 -14.89
CA ARG A 237 -9.92 -9.34 -13.57
C ARG A 237 -9.91 -10.86 -13.48
N GLU A 238 -10.59 -11.53 -14.41
CA GLU A 238 -10.67 -12.98 -14.42
C GLU A 238 -9.30 -13.63 -14.65
N ARG A 239 -8.48 -13.08 -15.56
CA ARG A 239 -7.11 -13.54 -15.80
C ARG A 239 -6.25 -13.40 -14.52
N PHE A 240 -6.38 -12.30 -13.80
CA PHE A 240 -5.67 -12.08 -12.53
C PHE A 240 -6.03 -13.15 -11.50
N PHE A 241 -7.31 -13.45 -11.33
CA PHE A 241 -7.77 -14.46 -10.39
C PHE A 241 -7.38 -15.88 -10.81
N ASP A 242 -7.43 -16.20 -12.10
CA ASP A 242 -6.97 -17.50 -12.62
C ASP A 242 -5.46 -17.68 -12.40
N ALA A 243 -4.66 -16.66 -12.70
CA ALA A 243 -3.21 -16.69 -12.51
C ALA A 243 -2.78 -16.72 -11.03
N TYR A 244 -3.56 -16.07 -10.15
CA TYR A 244 -3.36 -16.14 -8.71
C TYR A 244 -3.68 -17.53 -8.15
N GLY A 245 -4.72 -18.19 -8.67
CA GLY A 245 -5.24 -19.46 -8.21
C GLY A 245 -6.72 -19.35 -7.89
N ARG A 246 -7.57 -19.70 -8.86
CA ARG A 246 -9.03 -19.52 -8.79
C ARG A 246 -9.67 -20.17 -7.56
N ASP A 247 -9.15 -21.29 -7.11
CA ASP A 247 -9.60 -22.03 -5.93
C ASP A 247 -9.36 -21.29 -4.60
N MET A 248 -8.49 -20.26 -4.62
CA MET A 248 -8.18 -19.41 -3.48
C MET A 248 -9.00 -18.11 -3.46
N VAL A 249 -9.86 -17.90 -4.46
CA VAL A 249 -10.63 -16.67 -4.62
C VAL A 249 -12.11 -16.95 -4.34
N ASP A 250 -12.63 -16.27 -3.32
CA ASP A 250 -14.05 -16.32 -2.95
C ASP A 250 -14.69 -14.94 -3.24
N GLU A 251 -15.60 -14.92 -4.20
CA GLU A 251 -16.28 -13.70 -4.64
C GLU A 251 -17.18 -13.10 -3.55
N ASP A 252 -17.75 -13.91 -2.67
CA ASP A 252 -18.55 -13.41 -1.56
C ASP A 252 -17.67 -12.68 -0.56
N VAL A 253 -16.44 -13.19 -0.31
CA VAL A 253 -15.45 -12.51 0.55
C VAL A 253 -14.95 -11.22 -0.10
N ILE A 254 -14.67 -11.22 -1.43
CA ILE A 254 -14.31 -9.98 -2.16
C ILE A 254 -15.42 -8.94 -2.03
N ARG A 255 -16.68 -9.34 -2.10
CA ARG A 255 -17.82 -8.43 -1.93
C ARG A 255 -17.85 -7.83 -0.51
N VAL A 256 -17.54 -8.61 0.52
CA VAL A 256 -17.43 -8.13 1.91
C VAL A 256 -16.27 -7.14 2.06
N VAL A 257 -15.12 -7.45 1.45
CA VAL A 257 -13.96 -6.53 1.43
C VAL A 257 -14.33 -5.22 0.73
N ALA A 258 -14.94 -5.27 -0.45
CA ALA A 258 -15.38 -4.07 -1.18
C ALA A 258 -16.31 -3.20 -0.32
N ALA A 259 -17.18 -3.84 0.50
CA ALA A 259 -18.05 -3.14 1.44
C ALA A 259 -17.28 -2.48 2.60
N ALA A 260 -16.20 -3.11 3.09
CA ALA A 260 -15.34 -2.53 4.10
C ALA A 260 -14.54 -1.33 3.57
N GLU A 261 -14.02 -1.44 2.33
CA GLU A 261 -13.20 -0.40 1.69
C GLU A 261 -13.96 0.91 1.40
N VAL A 262 -15.28 0.87 1.41
CA VAL A 262 -16.12 2.10 1.41
C VAL A 262 -15.78 3.01 2.60
N PHE A 263 -15.33 2.44 3.71
CA PHE A 263 -15.08 3.11 4.99
C PHE A 263 -13.61 3.05 5.42
N GLY A 264 -12.76 2.35 4.67
CA GLY A 264 -11.34 2.13 4.96
C GLY A 264 -10.40 3.31 4.69
#